data_c857507bdcfbd7ff13cd2b482ed361e2
#
_entry.id   c857507bdcfbd7ff13cd2b482ed361e2
#
_cell.length_a   1.000
_cell.length_b   1.000
_cell.length_c   1.000
_cell.angle_alpha   90.00
_cell.angle_beta   90.00
_cell.angle_gamma   90.00
#
_symmetry.space_group_name_H-M   'P 1'
#
loop_
_entity.id
_entity.type
_entity.pdbx_description
1 polymer ?
#
loop_
_entity_poly.entity_id
_entity_poly.type
_entity_poly.pdbx_seq_one_letter_code
_entity_poly.pdbx_strand_id
1 'polypeptide(L)'
;MKKVLYGQKLYYSDERNDDFTDFKATLVRPVDKTYRYESRNPFFRFFSFVLYYLIAVPVLWIICKIAHGVRVEGRKNLRSVKGGCVIYSNHVNTLDCAFSFVCAAAPRRCYIVCNPDAVHMPVVRHIVKMLGALPVPADLAAFKNFTKAVDGKIKKGRTLVVMPEAHIWPYYTGIRPFPSTSFSYAAKNNVPAVPVCVIYRKPKGLFKNYLCPRVTLKVGKPVYPEANVSVKANASAMRDKVYEFMTECSHLNEISLYDYIKTTGKVDTRTQLRALKIARKQRAKAKRHLYEFGKKVYGEKAPSFFTDTFSTADNEMEEALETGYLDERHPKE
;
A
#
# COMPACT_ATOMS: atom_id res chain seq x y z
N MET A 1 5.79 -24.97 -13.66
CA MET A 1 5.88 -24.21 -12.40
C MET A 1 6.16 -22.73 -12.74
N LYS A 2 5.35 -21.79 -12.28
CA LYS A 2 5.61 -20.36 -12.51
C LYS A 2 6.78 -19.94 -11.61
N LYS A 3 7.98 -19.71 -12.16
CA LYS A 3 9.06 -19.07 -11.42
C LYS A 3 8.62 -17.65 -11.05
N VAL A 4 8.72 -17.29 -9.78
CA VAL A 4 8.60 -15.89 -9.33
C VAL A 4 9.87 -15.19 -9.77
N LEU A 5 9.74 -14.18 -10.61
CA LEU A 5 10.87 -13.32 -10.94
C LEU A 5 11.00 -12.32 -9.79
N TYR A 6 11.95 -12.59 -8.90
CA TYR A 6 12.40 -11.67 -7.86
C TYR A 6 13.48 -10.76 -8.42
N GLY A 7 13.62 -9.55 -7.86
CA GLY A 7 14.68 -8.64 -8.24
C GLY A 7 14.45 -7.93 -9.57
N GLN A 8 13.20 -7.77 -10.02
CA GLN A 8 12.94 -6.93 -11.19
C GLN A 8 13.21 -5.46 -10.86
N LYS A 9 14.02 -4.80 -11.67
CA LYS A 9 14.42 -3.42 -11.47
C LYS A 9 13.28 -2.45 -11.77
N LEU A 10 13.09 -1.48 -10.91
CA LEU A 10 12.20 -0.34 -11.08
C LEU A 10 13.00 0.93 -10.82
N TYR A 11 12.90 1.90 -11.71
CA TYR A 11 13.69 3.12 -11.65
C TYR A 11 12.84 4.27 -11.12
N TYR A 12 13.44 5.12 -10.29
CA TYR A 12 12.80 6.32 -9.76
C TYR A 12 13.78 7.50 -9.76
N SER A 13 13.25 8.71 -9.79
CA SER A 13 14.04 9.94 -9.74
C SER A 13 13.81 10.74 -8.46
N ASP A 14 12.56 10.78 -7.99
CA ASP A 14 12.14 11.49 -6.79
C ASP A 14 11.46 10.56 -5.79
N GLU A 15 12.15 10.28 -4.69
CA GLU A 15 11.69 9.35 -3.66
C GLU A 15 10.40 9.80 -2.96
N ARG A 16 10.11 11.10 -2.96
CA ARG A 16 8.90 11.65 -2.31
C ARG A 16 7.71 11.72 -3.24
N ASN A 17 7.93 12.06 -4.50
CA ASN A 17 6.86 12.43 -5.42
C ASN A 17 6.57 11.38 -6.49
N ASP A 18 7.51 10.45 -6.74
CA ASP A 18 7.29 9.41 -7.71
C ASP A 18 6.18 8.44 -7.26
N ASP A 19 5.25 8.15 -8.17
CA ASP A 19 4.11 7.28 -7.96
C ASP A 19 4.12 6.14 -8.97
N PHE A 20 4.12 4.91 -8.49
CA PHE A 20 4.07 3.70 -9.31
C PHE A 20 2.65 3.17 -9.53
N THR A 21 1.63 3.87 -9.02
CA THR A 21 0.24 3.44 -9.18
C THR A 21 -0.47 4.20 -10.29
N ASP A 22 -1.08 3.47 -11.20
CA ASP A 22 -1.84 4.04 -12.33
C ASP A 22 -3.31 4.28 -11.93
N PHE A 23 -3.53 5.01 -10.83
CA PHE A 23 -4.86 5.47 -10.46
C PHE A 23 -5.17 6.79 -11.17
N LYS A 24 -5.65 6.70 -12.42
CA LYS A 24 -6.25 7.86 -13.09
C LYS A 24 -7.73 7.90 -12.74
N ALA A 25 -8.10 8.83 -11.87
CA ALA A 25 -9.51 9.17 -11.69
C ALA A 25 -10.00 9.92 -12.94
N THR A 26 -10.84 9.29 -13.72
CA THR A 26 -11.44 9.89 -14.93
C THR A 26 -12.45 11.00 -14.63
N LEU A 27 -12.92 11.12 -13.40
CA LEU A 27 -13.89 12.14 -12.95
C LEU A 27 -13.53 12.57 -11.54
N VAL A 28 -12.68 13.57 -11.40
CA VAL A 28 -12.32 14.14 -10.11
C VAL A 28 -13.38 15.17 -9.70
N ARG A 29 -14.22 14.80 -8.73
CA ARG A 29 -14.96 15.83 -7.97
C ARG A 29 -14.05 16.34 -6.87
N PRO A 30 -13.77 17.64 -6.77
CA PRO A 30 -12.92 18.16 -5.71
C PRO A 30 -13.55 17.87 -4.34
N VAL A 31 -12.75 17.50 -3.38
CA VAL A 31 -13.16 17.45 -1.98
C VAL A 31 -13.09 18.88 -1.47
N ASP A 32 -14.16 19.61 -1.66
CA ASP A 32 -14.30 21.02 -1.31
C ASP A 32 -14.95 21.21 0.07
N LYS A 33 -15.25 22.49 0.40
CA LYS A 33 -15.92 22.87 1.66
C LYS A 33 -17.30 22.25 1.86
N THR A 34 -17.95 21.76 0.80
CA THR A 34 -19.28 21.11 0.87
C THR A 34 -19.21 19.63 1.18
N TYR A 35 -18.00 19.03 1.10
CA TYR A 35 -17.83 17.61 1.37
C TYR A 35 -18.15 17.27 2.84
N ARG A 36 -19.10 16.35 3.02
CA ARG A 36 -19.54 15.90 4.35
C ARG A 36 -18.81 14.65 4.78
N TYR A 37 -17.86 14.76 5.70
CA TYR A 37 -17.14 13.65 6.29
C TYR A 37 -17.98 12.76 7.21
N GLU A 38 -19.04 13.32 7.80
CA GLU A 38 -19.97 12.57 8.65
C GLU A 38 -21.38 12.58 8.05
N SER A 39 -22.03 11.43 8.11
CA SER A 39 -23.46 11.33 7.78
C SER A 39 -24.29 11.44 9.06
N ARG A 40 -25.31 12.32 9.04
CA ARG A 40 -26.31 12.41 10.09
C ARG A 40 -27.42 11.37 9.93
N ASN A 41 -27.54 10.76 8.75
CA ASN A 41 -28.58 9.78 8.44
C ASN A 41 -28.33 8.48 9.26
N PRO A 42 -29.28 8.07 10.11
CA PRO A 42 -29.16 6.87 10.95
C PRO A 42 -29.09 5.59 10.11
N PHE A 43 -29.82 5.52 9.01
CA PHE A 43 -29.75 4.35 8.10
C PHE A 43 -28.36 4.20 7.49
N PHE A 44 -27.74 5.30 7.04
CA PHE A 44 -26.36 5.25 6.54
C PHE A 44 -25.39 4.76 7.61
N ARG A 45 -25.57 5.18 8.86
CA ARG A 45 -24.72 4.75 9.98
C ARG A 45 -24.91 3.28 10.29
N PHE A 46 -26.14 2.78 10.27
CA PHE A 46 -26.46 1.37 10.45
C PHE A 46 -25.85 0.52 9.33
N PHE A 47 -26.08 0.85 8.06
CA PHE A 47 -25.48 0.15 6.94
C PHE A 47 -23.95 0.22 6.93
N SER A 48 -23.36 1.35 7.34
CA SER A 48 -21.93 1.47 7.52
C SER A 48 -21.39 0.54 8.62
N PHE A 49 -22.13 0.32 9.69
CA PHE A 49 -21.77 -0.65 10.72
C PHE A 49 -21.83 -2.09 10.19
N VAL A 50 -22.92 -2.46 9.56
CA VAL A 50 -23.10 -3.80 8.96
C VAL A 50 -22.01 -4.07 7.92
N LEU A 51 -21.82 -3.17 6.96
CA LEU A 51 -20.82 -3.31 5.91
C LEU A 51 -19.41 -3.45 6.48
N TYR A 52 -19.06 -2.63 7.48
CA TYR A 52 -17.72 -2.65 8.06
C TYR A 52 -17.47 -3.92 8.87
N TYR A 53 -18.31 -4.22 9.87
CA TYR A 53 -18.03 -5.28 10.83
C TYR A 53 -18.45 -6.66 10.37
N LEU A 54 -19.55 -6.78 9.63
CA LEU A 54 -20.11 -8.09 9.25
C LEU A 54 -19.66 -8.53 7.85
N ILE A 55 -19.20 -7.61 6.99
CA ILE A 55 -18.80 -7.93 5.63
C ILE A 55 -17.32 -7.62 5.40
N ALA A 56 -16.92 -6.35 5.45
CA ALA A 56 -15.59 -5.95 5.01
C ALA A 56 -14.47 -6.50 5.90
N VAL A 57 -14.62 -6.40 7.23
CA VAL A 57 -13.59 -6.91 8.16
C VAL A 57 -13.39 -8.41 8.02
N PRO A 58 -14.43 -9.28 8.05
CA PRO A 58 -14.26 -10.73 7.85
C PRO A 58 -13.68 -11.08 6.47
N VAL A 59 -14.23 -10.52 5.39
CA VAL A 59 -13.79 -10.82 4.02
C VAL A 59 -12.33 -10.41 3.81
N LEU A 60 -11.98 -9.18 4.17
CA LEU A 60 -10.61 -8.69 4.05
C LEU A 60 -9.65 -9.46 4.96
N TRP A 61 -10.08 -9.86 6.16
CA TRP A 61 -9.28 -10.70 7.05
C TRP A 61 -8.94 -12.04 6.40
N ILE A 62 -9.93 -12.71 5.79
CA ILE A 62 -9.73 -13.96 5.06
C ILE A 62 -8.75 -13.75 3.90
N ILE A 63 -8.94 -12.71 3.08
CA ILE A 63 -8.04 -12.38 1.97
C ILE A 63 -6.61 -12.15 2.49
N CYS A 64 -6.44 -11.33 3.52
CA CYS A 64 -5.14 -11.05 4.12
C CYS A 64 -4.46 -12.33 4.65
N LYS A 65 -5.21 -13.20 5.31
CA LYS A 65 -4.68 -14.45 5.89
C LYS A 65 -4.33 -15.49 4.83
N ILE A 66 -5.18 -15.70 3.85
CA ILE A 66 -4.99 -16.72 2.81
C ILE A 66 -4.03 -16.21 1.73
N ALA A 67 -4.35 -15.10 1.08
CA ALA A 67 -3.57 -14.60 -0.04
C ALA A 67 -2.19 -14.06 0.38
N HIS A 68 -2.10 -13.34 1.48
CA HIS A 68 -0.85 -12.71 1.93
C HIS A 68 -0.21 -13.37 3.15
N GLY A 69 -0.88 -14.35 3.78
CA GLY A 69 -0.40 -15.04 4.98
C GLY A 69 0.00 -14.10 6.10
N VAL A 70 -0.79 -13.04 6.30
CA VAL A 70 -0.49 -11.96 7.23
C VAL A 70 -0.29 -12.49 8.65
N ARG A 71 0.87 -12.20 9.23
CA ARG A 71 1.16 -12.36 10.65
C ARG A 71 1.23 -10.99 11.30
N VAL A 72 0.87 -10.92 12.59
CA VAL A 72 0.92 -9.65 13.35
C VAL A 72 1.77 -9.89 14.59
N GLU A 73 2.87 -9.18 14.67
CA GLU A 73 3.77 -9.16 15.81
C GLU A 73 3.58 -7.85 16.59
N GLY A 74 3.66 -7.90 17.90
CA GLY A 74 3.50 -6.72 18.75
C GLY A 74 2.06 -6.19 18.88
N ARG A 75 1.02 -6.96 18.50
CA ARG A 75 -0.39 -6.55 18.59
C ARG A 75 -0.78 -6.05 20.00
N LYS A 76 -0.14 -6.55 21.06
CA LYS A 76 -0.35 -6.09 22.42
C LYS A 76 -0.11 -4.59 22.61
N ASN A 77 0.83 -4.01 21.86
CA ASN A 77 1.15 -2.59 21.92
C ASN A 77 -0.04 -1.72 21.48
N LEU A 78 -0.76 -2.13 20.42
CA LEU A 78 -1.96 -1.40 20.00
C LEU A 78 -3.16 -1.69 20.92
N ARG A 79 -3.28 -2.91 21.44
CA ARG A 79 -4.36 -3.27 22.37
C ARG A 79 -4.26 -2.56 23.71
N SER A 80 -3.05 -2.21 24.17
CA SER A 80 -2.84 -1.47 25.42
C SER A 80 -3.29 0.00 25.35
N VAL A 81 -3.43 0.55 24.14
CA VAL A 81 -3.89 1.93 23.95
C VAL A 81 -5.37 2.03 24.30
N LYS A 82 -5.69 2.85 25.29
CA LYS A 82 -7.07 3.22 25.63
C LYS A 82 -7.49 4.48 24.85
N GLY A 83 -8.71 4.47 24.28
CA GLY A 83 -9.20 5.62 23.51
C GLY A 83 -8.71 5.70 22.07
N GLY A 84 -8.64 6.91 21.52
CA GLY A 84 -8.20 7.17 20.15
C GLY A 84 -6.70 7.01 19.97
N CYS A 85 -6.29 6.73 18.75
CA CYS A 85 -4.87 6.71 18.35
C CYS A 85 -4.73 6.94 16.85
N VAL A 86 -3.51 7.24 16.42
CA VAL A 86 -3.16 7.30 15.01
C VAL A 86 -2.16 6.20 14.69
N ILE A 87 -2.53 5.31 13.79
CA ILE A 87 -1.60 4.31 13.22
C ILE A 87 -0.88 4.96 12.05
N TYR A 88 0.44 4.85 12.04
CA TYR A 88 1.28 5.22 10.90
C TYR A 88 1.86 3.95 10.30
N SER A 89 1.69 3.76 8.99
CA SER A 89 2.17 2.57 8.27
C SER A 89 2.90 2.97 7.00
N ASN A 90 3.94 2.21 6.61
CA ASN A 90 4.53 2.34 5.29
C ASN A 90 3.52 1.98 4.19
N HIS A 91 3.75 2.48 2.96
CA HIS A 91 2.80 2.36 1.85
C HIS A 91 3.37 1.55 0.69
N VAL A 92 3.32 0.23 0.83
CA VAL A 92 4.01 -0.73 -0.03
C VAL A 92 3.09 -1.75 -0.70
N ASN A 93 1.78 -1.69 -0.42
CA ASN A 93 0.80 -2.59 -1.00
C ASN A 93 -0.56 -1.90 -1.16
N THR A 94 -1.32 -2.26 -2.17
CA THR A 94 -2.70 -1.78 -2.35
C THR A 94 -3.64 -2.21 -1.21
N LEU A 95 -3.27 -3.25 -0.45
CA LEU A 95 -4.01 -3.73 0.72
C LEU A 95 -3.47 -3.21 2.06
N ASP A 96 -2.56 -2.24 2.08
CA ASP A 96 -2.00 -1.70 3.34
C ASP A 96 -3.08 -1.17 4.28
N CYS A 97 -4.13 -0.58 3.70
CA CYS A 97 -5.31 -0.19 4.47
C CYS A 97 -5.91 -1.39 5.20
N ALA A 98 -6.13 -2.52 4.50
CA ALA A 98 -6.68 -3.73 5.11
C ALA A 98 -5.70 -4.35 6.11
N PHE A 99 -4.40 -4.35 5.83
CA PHE A 99 -3.40 -4.86 6.76
C PHE A 99 -3.45 -4.10 8.08
N SER A 100 -3.43 -2.78 8.04
CA SER A 100 -3.37 -1.93 9.23
C SER A 100 -4.68 -2.00 10.04
N PHE A 101 -5.85 -1.87 9.41
CA PHE A 101 -7.10 -1.78 10.17
C PHE A 101 -7.73 -3.15 10.46
N VAL A 102 -7.64 -4.12 9.54
CA VAL A 102 -8.24 -5.45 9.75
C VAL A 102 -7.33 -6.34 10.57
N CYS A 103 -6.06 -6.46 10.15
CA CYS A 103 -5.17 -7.43 10.77
C CYS A 103 -4.52 -6.90 12.04
N ALA A 104 -4.15 -5.62 12.10
CA ALA A 104 -3.51 -5.03 13.29
C ALA A 104 -4.54 -4.53 14.30
N ALA A 105 -5.52 -3.73 13.88
CA ALA A 105 -6.37 -2.95 14.76
C ALA A 105 -7.74 -3.55 15.09
N ALA A 106 -8.24 -4.54 14.32
CA ALA A 106 -9.56 -5.12 14.61
C ALA A 106 -9.68 -5.64 16.07
N PRO A 107 -10.82 -5.45 16.73
CA PRO A 107 -12.10 -4.96 16.25
C PRO A 107 -12.32 -3.44 16.28
N ARG A 108 -11.26 -2.65 16.48
CA ARG A 108 -11.37 -1.18 16.57
C ARG A 108 -11.89 -0.59 15.26
N ARG A 109 -12.79 0.39 15.35
CA ARG A 109 -13.21 1.14 14.17
C ARG A 109 -12.09 2.04 13.70
N CYS A 110 -11.62 1.81 12.48
CA CYS A 110 -10.58 2.61 11.84
C CYS A 110 -11.16 3.57 10.80
N TYR A 111 -10.49 4.70 10.62
CA TYR A 111 -10.70 5.67 9.57
C TYR A 111 -9.38 5.90 8.85
N ILE A 112 -9.40 5.97 7.52
CA ILE A 112 -8.18 5.98 6.70
C ILE A 112 -8.08 7.32 5.98
N VAL A 113 -6.98 8.01 6.19
CA VAL A 113 -6.63 9.18 5.40
C VAL A 113 -6.22 8.72 4.01
N CYS A 114 -6.88 9.23 2.98
CA CYS A 114 -6.69 8.75 1.61
C CYS A 114 -6.66 9.90 0.59
N ASN A 115 -6.17 9.58 -0.61
CA ASN A 115 -6.27 10.47 -1.76
C ASN A 115 -7.75 10.71 -2.11
N PRO A 116 -8.15 11.93 -2.54
CA PRO A 116 -9.48 12.24 -3.06
C PRO A 116 -9.98 11.25 -4.11
N ASP A 117 -9.12 10.76 -4.96
CA ASP A 117 -9.47 9.81 -6.03
C ASP A 117 -10.16 8.54 -5.51
N ALA A 118 -9.83 8.10 -4.31
CA ALA A 118 -10.44 6.91 -3.69
C ALA A 118 -11.95 7.06 -3.46
N VAL A 119 -12.47 8.29 -3.29
CA VAL A 119 -13.89 8.57 -3.03
C VAL A 119 -14.65 9.07 -4.25
N HIS A 120 -13.98 9.16 -5.40
CA HIS A 120 -14.60 9.69 -6.63
C HIS A 120 -15.07 8.61 -7.61
N MET A 121 -14.69 7.36 -7.43
CA MET A 121 -15.18 6.27 -8.26
C MET A 121 -16.71 6.11 -8.09
N PRO A 122 -17.52 6.25 -9.15
CA PRO A 122 -18.99 6.43 -9.04
C PRO A 122 -19.70 5.33 -8.25
N VAL A 123 -19.31 4.08 -8.41
CA VAL A 123 -19.95 2.92 -7.75
C VAL A 123 -19.38 2.72 -6.35
N VAL A 124 -18.10 2.97 -6.15
CA VAL A 124 -17.35 2.58 -4.92
C VAL A 124 -17.37 3.66 -3.86
N ARG A 125 -17.64 4.93 -4.23
CA ARG A 125 -17.58 6.09 -3.33
C ARG A 125 -18.38 5.96 -2.03
N HIS A 126 -19.59 5.42 -2.11
CA HIS A 126 -20.43 5.23 -0.93
C HIS A 126 -19.90 4.12 -0.03
N ILE A 127 -19.43 3.03 -0.63
CA ILE A 127 -18.82 1.90 0.07
C ILE A 127 -17.55 2.36 0.79
N VAL A 128 -16.65 3.04 0.11
CA VAL A 128 -15.38 3.53 0.67
C VAL A 128 -15.63 4.52 1.81
N LYS A 129 -16.62 5.40 1.67
CA LYS A 129 -17.06 6.30 2.74
C LYS A 129 -17.64 5.54 3.93
N MET A 130 -18.47 4.51 3.71
CA MET A 130 -19.02 3.65 4.76
C MET A 130 -17.89 2.87 5.48
N LEU A 131 -16.84 2.51 4.77
CA LEU A 131 -15.66 1.84 5.33
C LEU A 131 -14.74 2.78 6.12
N GLY A 132 -14.93 4.09 6.05
CA GLY A 132 -14.23 5.06 6.89
C GLY A 132 -13.12 5.84 6.19
N ALA A 133 -13.18 5.97 4.86
CA ALA A 133 -12.25 6.82 4.12
C ALA A 133 -12.43 8.31 4.48
N LEU A 134 -11.32 8.98 4.70
CA LEU A 134 -11.22 10.42 4.95
C LEU A 134 -10.31 11.04 3.87
N PRO A 135 -10.90 11.49 2.75
CA PRO A 135 -10.12 12.08 1.67
C PRO A 135 -9.51 13.41 2.08
N VAL A 136 -8.24 13.61 1.75
CA VAL A 136 -7.53 14.88 2.00
C VAL A 136 -7.97 15.90 0.96
N PRO A 137 -8.48 17.07 1.34
CA PRO A 137 -8.85 18.10 0.38
C PRO A 137 -7.62 18.81 -0.18
N ALA A 138 -7.73 19.30 -1.42
CA ALA A 138 -6.71 20.16 -2.03
C ALA A 138 -6.85 21.62 -1.61
N ASP A 139 -8.08 22.04 -1.19
CA ASP A 139 -8.40 23.41 -0.82
C ASP A 139 -8.22 23.65 0.68
N LEU A 140 -7.52 24.73 1.03
CA LEU A 140 -7.30 25.15 2.41
C LEU A 140 -8.60 25.41 3.18
N ALA A 141 -9.64 25.96 2.53
CA ALA A 141 -10.94 26.18 3.17
C ALA A 141 -11.62 24.87 3.55
N ALA A 142 -11.47 23.83 2.71
CA ALA A 142 -11.98 22.48 3.00
C ALA A 142 -11.13 21.75 4.05
N PHE A 143 -9.86 22.10 4.18
CA PHE A 143 -8.93 21.47 5.13
C PHE A 143 -9.38 21.66 6.59
N LYS A 144 -10.02 22.78 6.92
CA LYS A 144 -10.62 23.00 8.26
C LYS A 144 -11.70 21.96 8.57
N ASN A 145 -12.55 21.60 7.59
CA ASN A 145 -13.59 20.59 7.77
C ASN A 145 -12.97 19.18 7.91
N PHE A 146 -11.92 18.90 7.14
CA PHE A 146 -11.16 17.66 7.24
C PHE A 146 -10.54 17.48 8.63
N THR A 147 -9.80 18.47 9.11
CA THR A 147 -9.17 18.40 10.45
C THR A 147 -10.20 18.27 11.56
N LYS A 148 -11.33 19.01 11.47
CA LYS A 148 -12.44 18.85 12.41
C LYS A 148 -13.02 17.44 12.41
N ALA A 149 -13.13 16.81 11.24
CA ALA A 149 -13.60 15.43 11.13
C ALA A 149 -12.58 14.44 11.74
N VAL A 150 -11.29 14.61 11.47
CA VAL A 150 -10.21 13.81 12.06
C VAL A 150 -10.23 13.92 13.59
N ASP A 151 -10.21 15.14 14.12
CA ASP A 151 -10.28 15.41 15.57
C ASP A 151 -11.52 14.75 16.21
N GLY A 152 -12.68 14.89 15.55
CA GLY A 152 -13.92 14.29 16.03
C GLY A 152 -13.90 12.76 16.08
N LYS A 153 -13.18 12.08 15.16
CA LYS A 153 -13.01 10.63 15.20
C LYS A 153 -12.09 10.22 16.34
N ILE A 154 -10.96 10.89 16.49
CA ILE A 154 -9.98 10.61 17.53
C ILE A 154 -10.62 10.80 18.92
N LYS A 155 -11.32 11.92 19.15
CA LYS A 155 -12.02 12.21 20.43
C LYS A 155 -13.10 11.17 20.76
N LYS A 156 -13.72 10.55 19.75
CA LYS A 156 -14.67 9.43 19.93
C LYS A 156 -13.97 8.08 20.17
N GLY A 157 -12.68 8.06 20.47
CA GLY A 157 -11.91 6.84 20.72
C GLY A 157 -11.65 5.98 19.48
N ARG A 158 -11.76 6.55 18.27
CA ARG A 158 -11.54 5.83 17.02
C ARG A 158 -10.07 5.86 16.62
N THR A 159 -9.68 4.90 15.80
CA THR A 159 -8.33 4.82 15.26
C THR A 159 -8.27 5.49 13.90
N LEU A 160 -7.33 6.41 13.72
CA LEU A 160 -6.96 6.96 12.42
C LEU A 160 -5.83 6.12 11.84
N VAL A 161 -5.82 5.88 10.54
CA VAL A 161 -4.73 5.22 9.82
C VAL A 161 -4.19 6.18 8.78
N VAL A 162 -2.89 6.39 8.80
CA VAL A 162 -2.16 7.29 7.90
C VAL A 162 -0.98 6.55 7.30
N MET A 163 -0.81 6.66 6.00
CA MET A 163 0.41 6.26 5.29
C MET A 163 1.19 7.54 4.96
N PRO A 164 2.17 7.92 5.79
CA PRO A 164 2.81 9.24 5.68
C PRO A 164 3.69 9.38 4.43
N GLU A 165 4.03 8.30 3.77
CA GLU A 165 4.76 8.25 2.50
C GLU A 165 3.95 8.73 1.29
N ALA A 166 2.63 8.88 1.42
CA ALA A 166 1.63 9.35 0.47
C ALA A 166 1.42 8.44 -0.76
N HIS A 167 2.46 8.06 -1.50
CA HIS A 167 2.36 7.24 -2.71
C HIS A 167 2.66 5.77 -2.44
N ILE A 168 2.05 4.87 -3.20
CA ILE A 168 2.30 3.43 -3.09
C ILE A 168 3.53 3.08 -3.92
N TRP A 169 4.55 2.49 -3.27
CA TRP A 169 5.63 1.82 -3.96
C TRP A 169 5.51 0.31 -3.76
N PRO A 170 4.92 -0.42 -4.73
CA PRO A 170 4.55 -1.82 -4.54
C PRO A 170 5.73 -2.71 -4.18
N TYR A 171 5.63 -3.40 -3.05
CA TYR A 171 6.65 -4.31 -2.52
C TYR A 171 8.01 -3.66 -2.21
N TYR A 172 8.05 -2.35 -2.05
CA TYR A 172 9.25 -1.67 -1.59
C TYR A 172 9.64 -2.15 -0.19
N THR A 173 10.91 -2.42 0.00
CA THR A 173 11.44 -2.99 1.26
C THR A 173 12.12 -1.96 2.17
N GLY A 174 12.35 -0.75 1.68
CA GLY A 174 12.81 0.38 2.47
C GLY A 174 11.68 1.21 3.05
N ILE A 175 12.04 2.31 3.71
CA ILE A 175 11.12 3.34 4.20
C ILE A 175 11.47 4.66 3.53
N ARG A 176 10.52 5.25 2.83
CA ARG A 176 10.71 6.54 2.17
C ARG A 176 10.60 7.69 3.18
N PRO A 177 11.34 8.78 2.96
CA PRO A 177 11.26 9.94 3.84
C PRO A 177 9.88 10.58 3.77
N PHE A 178 9.33 10.92 4.94
CA PHE A 178 8.03 11.58 5.04
C PHE A 178 8.03 12.75 6.03
N PRO A 179 7.17 13.77 5.80
CA PRO A 179 7.10 14.95 6.65
C PRO A 179 6.38 14.66 7.97
N SER A 180 6.60 15.52 8.97
CA SER A 180 5.90 15.44 10.27
C SER A 180 4.46 15.97 10.24
N THR A 181 4.01 16.54 9.13
CA THR A 181 2.71 17.25 9.03
C THR A 181 1.53 16.42 9.52
N SER A 182 1.43 15.15 9.11
CA SER A 182 0.33 14.27 9.51
C SER A 182 0.39 13.87 11.00
N PHE A 183 1.55 13.94 11.63
CA PHE A 183 1.72 13.64 13.06
C PHE A 183 1.09 14.70 13.97
N SER A 184 0.78 15.87 13.43
CA SER A 184 -0.02 16.89 14.12
C SER A 184 -1.40 16.38 14.54
N TYR A 185 -1.97 15.37 13.86
CA TYR A 185 -3.23 14.77 14.26
C TYR A 185 -3.15 14.08 15.63
N ALA A 186 -2.07 13.34 15.85
CA ALA A 186 -1.81 12.68 17.14
C ALA A 186 -1.43 13.72 18.21
N ALA A 187 -0.46 14.59 17.92
CA ALA A 187 0.05 15.58 18.86
C ALA A 187 -1.03 16.55 19.35
N LYS A 188 -1.83 17.11 18.45
CA LYS A 188 -2.91 18.06 18.78
C LYS A 188 -4.02 17.44 19.65
N ASN A 189 -4.33 16.16 19.43
CA ASN A 189 -5.39 15.46 20.15
C ASN A 189 -4.88 14.75 21.41
N ASN A 190 -3.62 14.90 21.75
CA ASN A 190 -2.97 14.25 22.88
C ASN A 190 -3.19 12.73 22.90
N VAL A 191 -3.01 12.08 21.74
CA VAL A 191 -3.15 10.63 21.56
C VAL A 191 -1.88 10.04 20.98
N PRO A 192 -1.61 8.73 21.20
CA PRO A 192 -0.39 8.13 20.71
C PRO A 192 -0.38 7.93 19.19
N ALA A 193 0.81 8.08 18.61
CA ALA A 193 1.19 7.53 17.32
C ALA A 193 1.63 6.07 17.50
N VAL A 194 1.02 5.15 16.76
CA VAL A 194 1.37 3.72 16.81
C VAL A 194 2.00 3.34 15.48
N PRO A 195 3.30 3.03 15.43
CA PRO A 195 3.93 2.61 14.19
C PRO A 195 3.53 1.17 13.83
N VAL A 196 3.24 0.95 12.56
CA VAL A 196 2.99 -0.37 11.97
C VAL A 196 3.84 -0.50 10.72
N CYS A 197 4.78 -1.44 10.71
CA CYS A 197 5.62 -1.69 9.56
C CYS A 197 5.21 -2.97 8.85
N VAL A 198 4.94 -2.87 7.55
CA VAL A 198 4.69 -3.99 6.64
C VAL A 198 6.04 -4.49 6.15
N ILE A 199 6.37 -5.74 6.41
CA ILE A 199 7.57 -6.41 5.91
C ILE A 199 7.22 -7.72 5.21
N TYR A 200 8.09 -8.14 4.31
CA TYR A 200 7.87 -9.28 3.43
C TYR A 200 8.73 -10.47 3.81
N ARG A 201 8.11 -11.65 3.84
CA ARG A 201 8.74 -12.94 4.12
C ARG A 201 8.69 -13.85 2.90
N LYS A 202 9.69 -14.72 2.78
CA LYS A 202 9.69 -15.79 1.77
C LYS A 202 8.54 -16.76 2.03
N PRO A 203 7.77 -17.15 0.98
CA PRO A 203 6.81 -18.24 1.10
C PRO A 203 7.54 -19.56 1.45
N LYS A 204 6.99 -20.33 2.40
CA LYS A 204 7.57 -21.61 2.86
C LYS A 204 6.50 -22.73 2.85
N GLY A 205 6.93 -23.98 2.91
CA GLY A 205 6.06 -25.15 2.97
C GLY A 205 5.16 -25.32 1.73
N LEU A 206 3.89 -25.56 1.93
CA LEU A 206 2.89 -25.69 0.86
C LEU A 206 2.80 -24.45 -0.05
N PHE A 207 3.21 -23.31 0.45
CA PHE A 207 3.16 -22.03 -0.26
C PHE A 207 4.50 -21.63 -0.91
N LYS A 208 5.54 -22.52 -0.88
CA LYS A 208 6.89 -22.21 -1.41
C LYS A 208 6.89 -21.68 -2.86
N ASN A 209 5.89 -22.11 -3.65
CA ASN A 209 5.71 -21.70 -5.05
C ASN A 209 4.71 -20.54 -5.23
N TYR A 210 4.27 -19.93 -4.13
CA TYR A 210 3.30 -18.84 -4.21
C TYR A 210 3.95 -17.56 -4.73
N LEU A 211 3.27 -16.88 -5.65
CA LEU A 211 3.84 -15.74 -6.37
C LEU A 211 3.95 -14.46 -5.53
N CYS A 212 3.20 -14.38 -4.43
CA CYS A 212 3.20 -13.19 -3.59
C CYS A 212 4.01 -13.43 -2.32
N PRO A 213 4.87 -12.48 -1.92
CA PRO A 213 5.50 -12.52 -0.62
C PRO A 213 4.48 -12.64 0.52
N ARG A 214 4.86 -13.30 1.59
CA ARG A 214 4.04 -13.37 2.81
C ARG A 214 4.31 -12.12 3.65
N VAL A 215 3.31 -11.61 4.33
CA VAL A 215 3.38 -10.35 5.04
C VAL A 215 3.50 -10.57 6.56
N THR A 216 4.37 -9.81 7.20
CA THR A 216 4.35 -9.59 8.65
C THR A 216 4.09 -8.11 8.92
N LEU A 217 3.16 -7.86 9.83
CA LEU A 217 2.92 -6.53 10.38
C LEU A 217 3.61 -6.44 11.73
N LYS A 218 4.60 -5.57 11.83
CA LYS A 218 5.25 -5.26 13.10
C LYS A 218 4.60 -4.03 13.71
N VAL A 219 4.00 -4.20 14.88
CA VAL A 219 3.33 -3.12 15.64
C VAL A 219 4.28 -2.67 16.74
N GLY A 220 4.80 -1.46 16.62
CA GLY A 220 5.71 -0.87 17.60
C GLY A 220 4.99 -0.35 18.86
N LYS A 221 5.78 0.10 19.82
CA LYS A 221 5.27 0.73 21.04
C LYS A 221 4.57 2.05 20.69
N PRO A 222 3.45 2.40 21.37
CA PRO A 222 2.81 3.69 21.19
C PRO A 222 3.75 4.83 21.60
N VAL A 223 3.86 5.85 20.75
CA VAL A 223 4.62 7.07 21.00
C VAL A 223 3.64 8.16 21.40
N TYR A 224 3.72 8.61 22.65
CA TYR A 224 2.86 9.66 23.17
C TYR A 224 3.50 11.05 22.98
N PRO A 225 2.70 12.10 22.79
CA PRO A 225 3.20 13.47 22.83
C PRO A 225 3.65 13.82 24.25
N GLU A 226 4.64 14.67 24.36
CA GLU A 226 5.14 15.18 25.64
C GLU A 226 4.32 16.38 26.10
N ALA A 227 4.05 16.44 27.41
CA ALA A 227 3.35 17.56 28.01
C ALA A 227 4.21 18.84 27.91
N ASN A 228 3.55 19.99 27.81
CA ASN A 228 4.20 21.31 27.74
C ASN A 228 5.13 21.54 26.54
N VAL A 229 5.05 20.65 25.54
CA VAL A 229 5.78 20.78 24.27
C VAL A 229 4.80 21.20 23.17
N SER A 230 5.23 22.08 22.27
CA SER A 230 4.37 22.56 21.18
C SER A 230 3.91 21.41 20.27
N VAL A 231 2.73 21.55 19.67
CA VAL A 231 2.19 20.56 18.72
C VAL A 231 3.18 20.29 17.59
N LYS A 232 3.87 21.31 17.08
CA LYS A 232 4.85 21.18 16.01
C LYS A 232 6.06 20.36 16.45
N ALA A 233 6.61 20.62 17.62
CA ALA A 233 7.75 19.89 18.16
C ALA A 233 7.38 18.44 18.48
N ASN A 234 6.23 18.20 19.13
CA ASN A 234 5.70 16.86 19.35
C ASN A 234 5.49 16.09 18.04
N ALA A 235 4.89 16.71 17.02
CA ALA A 235 4.70 16.07 15.72
C ALA A 235 6.04 15.66 15.08
N SER A 236 7.09 16.48 15.20
CA SER A 236 8.42 16.13 14.71
C SER A 236 9.03 14.99 15.49
N ALA A 237 9.04 15.06 16.83
CA ALA A 237 9.60 14.02 17.69
C ALA A 237 8.88 12.67 17.51
N MET A 238 7.55 12.69 17.41
CA MET A 238 6.76 11.48 17.16
C MET A 238 7.06 10.90 15.77
N ARG A 239 7.21 11.74 14.73
CA ARG A 239 7.62 11.31 13.39
C ARG A 239 8.97 10.63 13.42
N ASP A 240 9.96 11.19 14.12
CA ASP A 240 11.31 10.66 14.18
C ASP A 240 11.32 9.26 14.83
N LYS A 241 10.66 9.10 15.98
CA LYS A 241 10.53 7.81 16.66
C LYS A 241 9.80 6.77 15.81
N VAL A 242 8.76 7.16 15.06
CA VAL A 242 8.02 6.27 14.15
C VAL A 242 8.87 5.89 12.95
N TYR A 243 9.60 6.84 12.37
CA TYR A 243 10.48 6.62 11.23
C TYR A 243 11.63 5.67 11.59
N GLU A 244 12.28 5.89 12.74
CA GLU A 244 13.32 5.01 13.27
C GLU A 244 12.83 3.58 13.42
N PHE A 245 11.71 3.37 14.11
CA PHE A 245 11.11 2.04 14.26
C PHE A 245 10.82 1.36 12.91
N MET A 246 10.24 2.11 11.96
CA MET A 246 9.94 1.54 10.64
C MET A 246 11.22 1.18 9.87
N THR A 247 12.25 2.03 9.96
CA THR A 247 13.55 1.79 9.31
C THR A 247 14.22 0.55 9.89
N GLU A 248 14.26 0.39 11.21
CA GLU A 248 14.76 -0.82 11.85
C GLU A 248 14.00 -2.07 11.38
N CYS A 249 12.66 -2.00 11.33
CA CYS A 249 11.85 -3.10 10.86
C CYS A 249 12.08 -3.42 9.38
N SER A 250 12.40 -2.44 8.55
CA SER A 250 12.64 -2.64 7.12
C SER A 250 13.80 -3.58 6.82
N HIS A 251 14.80 -3.62 7.69
CA HIS A 251 15.93 -4.56 7.58
C HIS A 251 15.55 -6.03 7.82
N LEU A 252 14.35 -6.29 8.30
CA LEU A 252 13.82 -7.64 8.53
C LEU A 252 13.10 -8.23 7.30
N ASN A 253 13.10 -7.53 6.17
CA ASN A 253 12.57 -8.08 4.92
C ASN A 253 13.42 -9.27 4.47
N GLU A 254 12.81 -10.44 4.30
CA GLU A 254 13.49 -11.66 3.83
C GLU A 254 13.61 -11.69 2.31
N ILE A 255 12.91 -10.82 1.60
CA ILE A 255 12.79 -10.88 0.14
C ILE A 255 12.40 -9.53 -0.44
N SER A 256 13.02 -9.19 -1.58
CA SER A 256 12.60 -8.11 -2.47
C SER A 256 11.95 -8.68 -3.73
N LEU A 257 10.78 -8.18 -4.11
CA LEU A 257 10.12 -8.53 -5.37
C LEU A 257 10.57 -7.60 -6.49
N TYR A 258 10.81 -6.34 -6.16
CA TYR A 258 11.30 -5.30 -7.05
C TYR A 258 12.51 -4.62 -6.41
N ASP A 259 13.55 -4.38 -7.19
CA ASP A 259 14.72 -3.61 -6.80
C ASP A 259 14.55 -2.20 -7.33
N TYR A 260 14.37 -1.25 -6.42
CA TYR A 260 14.15 0.15 -6.74
C TYR A 260 15.50 0.87 -6.88
N ILE A 261 15.78 1.39 -8.07
CA ILE A 261 17.05 2.00 -8.42
C ILE A 261 16.82 3.50 -8.66
N LYS A 262 17.57 4.33 -7.93
CA LYS A 262 17.55 5.78 -8.13
C LYS A 262 18.30 6.14 -9.41
N THR A 263 17.72 7.00 -10.23
CA THR A 263 18.34 7.55 -11.43
C THR A 263 18.36 9.07 -11.42
N THR A 264 19.25 9.67 -12.16
CA THR A 264 19.38 11.13 -12.30
C THR A 264 18.41 11.72 -13.33
N GLY A 265 17.89 10.90 -14.24
CA GLY A 265 16.93 11.32 -15.26
C GLY A 265 15.49 11.25 -14.77
N LYS A 266 14.60 12.06 -15.36
CA LYS A 266 13.15 11.98 -15.10
C LYS A 266 12.61 10.68 -15.68
N VAL A 267 11.92 9.88 -14.86
CA VAL A 267 11.39 8.56 -15.21
C VAL A 267 9.88 8.56 -15.11
N ASP A 268 9.20 7.95 -16.08
CA ASP A 268 7.77 7.64 -15.94
C ASP A 268 7.60 6.35 -15.12
N THR A 269 7.45 6.51 -13.82
CA THR A 269 7.31 5.41 -12.87
C THR A 269 6.01 4.63 -13.05
N ARG A 270 4.95 5.26 -13.57
CA ARG A 270 3.61 4.63 -13.73
C ARG A 270 3.59 3.59 -14.86
N THR A 271 4.31 3.85 -15.95
CA THR A 271 4.35 2.92 -17.09
C THR A 271 5.18 1.68 -16.80
N GLN A 272 6.22 1.75 -15.98
CA GLN A 272 7.11 0.63 -15.69
C GLN A 272 6.37 -0.59 -15.15
N LEU A 273 5.56 -0.44 -14.11
CA LEU A 273 4.78 -1.55 -13.56
C LEU A 273 3.77 -2.12 -14.56
N ARG A 274 3.19 -1.26 -15.41
CA ARG A 274 2.28 -1.70 -16.45
C ARG A 274 3.02 -2.50 -17.52
N ALA A 275 4.18 -2.02 -17.97
CA ALA A 275 5.05 -2.71 -18.92
C ALA A 275 5.48 -4.08 -18.39
N LEU A 276 5.93 -4.18 -17.13
CA LEU A 276 6.27 -5.44 -16.50
C LEU A 276 5.08 -6.41 -16.42
N LYS A 277 3.88 -5.93 -16.13
CA LYS A 277 2.66 -6.76 -16.12
C LYS A 277 2.31 -7.28 -17.52
N ILE A 278 2.43 -6.43 -18.54
CA ILE A 278 2.18 -6.80 -19.95
C ILE A 278 3.21 -7.82 -20.41
N ALA A 279 4.49 -7.57 -20.21
CA ALA A 279 5.58 -8.48 -20.55
C ALA A 279 5.40 -9.85 -19.89
N ARG A 280 5.05 -9.88 -18.60
CA ARG A 280 4.71 -11.11 -17.87
C ARG A 280 3.56 -11.89 -18.52
N LYS A 281 2.52 -11.18 -18.94
CA LYS A 281 1.34 -11.79 -19.61
C LYS A 281 1.70 -12.33 -20.98
N GLN A 282 2.47 -11.59 -21.77
CA GLN A 282 2.96 -12.00 -23.07
C GLN A 282 3.90 -13.20 -22.99
N ARG A 283 4.85 -13.21 -22.04
CA ARG A 283 5.72 -14.37 -21.77
C ARG A 283 4.92 -15.60 -21.39
N ALA A 284 3.93 -15.46 -20.50
CA ALA A 284 3.09 -16.60 -20.12
C ALA A 284 2.31 -17.16 -21.32
N LYS A 285 1.84 -16.27 -22.23
CA LYS A 285 1.17 -16.66 -23.47
C LYS A 285 2.14 -17.35 -24.42
N ALA A 286 3.32 -16.77 -24.66
CA ALA A 286 4.35 -17.35 -25.53
C ALA A 286 4.84 -18.71 -25.01
N LYS A 287 5.07 -18.84 -23.70
CA LYS A 287 5.44 -20.12 -23.08
C LYS A 287 4.36 -21.19 -23.26
N ARG A 288 3.09 -20.80 -23.14
CA ARG A 288 1.98 -21.72 -23.38
C ARG A 288 1.92 -22.15 -24.84
N HIS A 289 2.09 -21.24 -25.80
CA HIS A 289 2.13 -21.57 -27.23
C HIS A 289 3.29 -22.50 -27.58
N LEU A 290 4.48 -22.24 -27.06
CA LEU A 290 5.65 -23.10 -27.24
C LEU A 290 5.43 -24.50 -26.66
N TYR A 291 4.86 -24.58 -25.46
CA TYR A 291 4.52 -25.86 -24.84
C TYR A 291 3.50 -26.65 -25.68
N GLU A 292 2.43 -26.01 -26.12
CA GLU A 292 1.40 -26.64 -26.98
C GLU A 292 1.98 -27.06 -28.33
N PHE A 293 2.84 -26.23 -28.93
CA PHE A 293 3.57 -26.55 -30.15
C PHE A 293 4.51 -27.76 -29.96
N GLY A 294 5.32 -27.74 -28.91
CA GLY A 294 6.22 -28.84 -28.57
C GLY A 294 5.46 -30.15 -28.36
N LYS A 295 4.33 -30.10 -27.64
CA LYS A 295 3.47 -31.25 -27.43
C LYS A 295 2.86 -31.79 -28.73
N LYS A 296 2.47 -30.89 -29.65
CA LYS A 296 1.91 -31.23 -30.95
C LYS A 296 2.94 -31.89 -31.88
N VAL A 297 4.20 -31.44 -31.83
CA VAL A 297 5.27 -31.90 -32.73
C VAL A 297 6.00 -33.12 -32.18
N TYR A 298 6.27 -33.19 -30.88
CA TYR A 298 7.14 -34.19 -30.26
C TYR A 298 6.42 -35.10 -29.26
N GLY A 299 5.11 -34.95 -29.06
CA GLY A 299 4.34 -35.74 -28.09
C GLY A 299 4.77 -35.50 -26.65
N GLU A 300 4.65 -36.51 -25.79
CA GLU A 300 5.01 -36.40 -24.35
C GLU A 300 6.53 -36.29 -24.08
N LYS A 301 7.38 -36.54 -25.11
CA LYS A 301 8.82 -36.44 -25.05
C LYS A 301 9.38 -35.11 -25.55
N ALA A 302 8.57 -34.02 -25.48
CA ALA A 302 9.06 -32.70 -25.89
C ALA A 302 10.31 -32.32 -25.10
N PRO A 303 11.45 -32.01 -25.77
CA PRO A 303 12.70 -31.67 -25.12
C PRO A 303 12.56 -30.51 -24.14
N SER A 304 13.33 -30.51 -23.07
CA SER A 304 13.38 -29.44 -22.06
C SER A 304 13.72 -28.06 -22.67
N PHE A 305 14.33 -28.04 -23.86
CA PHE A 305 14.56 -26.87 -24.69
C PHE A 305 13.30 -25.98 -24.83
N PHE A 306 12.11 -26.54 -24.98
CA PHE A 306 10.85 -25.74 -25.02
C PHE A 306 10.45 -25.15 -23.66
N THR A 307 11.14 -25.52 -22.59
CA THR A 307 10.92 -24.99 -21.25
C THR A 307 12.02 -24.03 -20.79
N ASP A 308 13.23 -24.09 -21.36
CA ASP A 308 14.43 -23.41 -20.86
C ASP A 308 14.92 -22.23 -21.72
N THR A 309 14.38 -22.03 -22.93
CA THR A 309 14.82 -20.99 -23.90
C THR A 309 14.53 -19.54 -23.49
N PHE A 310 14.04 -19.29 -22.28
CA PHE A 310 13.65 -17.95 -21.83
C PHE A 310 14.68 -17.24 -20.93
N SER A 311 15.84 -17.82 -20.64
CA SER A 311 16.87 -17.12 -19.86
C SER A 311 17.57 -16.01 -20.66
N THR A 312 17.72 -16.17 -21.98
CA THR A 312 18.31 -15.18 -22.89
C THR A 312 17.39 -13.99 -23.15
N ALA A 313 16.09 -14.24 -23.37
CA ALA A 313 15.12 -13.16 -23.55
C ALA A 313 14.88 -12.33 -22.25
N ASP A 314 15.18 -12.91 -21.09
CA ASP A 314 15.16 -12.19 -19.81
C ASP A 314 16.32 -11.19 -19.75
N ASN A 315 17.51 -11.53 -20.27
CA ASN A 315 18.66 -10.65 -20.31
C ASN A 315 18.51 -9.52 -21.33
N GLU A 316 17.98 -9.80 -22.53
CA GLU A 316 17.75 -8.79 -23.57
C GLU A 316 16.71 -7.73 -23.18
N MET A 317 15.69 -8.11 -22.40
CA MET A 317 14.71 -7.16 -21.91
C MET A 317 15.20 -6.38 -20.68
N GLU A 318 16.07 -6.96 -19.87
CA GLU A 318 16.77 -6.25 -18.80
C GLU A 318 17.71 -5.20 -19.39
N GLU A 319 18.41 -5.50 -20.47
CA GLU A 319 19.28 -4.61 -21.23
C GLU A 319 18.49 -3.48 -21.93
N ALA A 320 17.31 -3.78 -22.51
CA ALA A 320 16.41 -2.77 -23.09
C ALA A 320 15.80 -1.83 -22.06
N LEU A 321 15.55 -2.30 -20.83
CA LEU A 321 15.11 -1.48 -19.71
C LEU A 321 16.24 -0.64 -19.12
N GLU A 322 17.48 -1.18 -19.10
CA GLU A 322 18.67 -0.47 -18.62
C GLU A 322 19.13 0.64 -19.61
N THR A 323 18.95 0.43 -20.92
CA THR A 323 19.33 1.37 -21.96
C THR A 323 18.28 2.43 -22.27
N GLY A 324 17.09 2.39 -21.63
CA GLY A 324 16.02 3.36 -21.88
C GLY A 324 15.33 3.24 -23.24
N TYR A 325 15.52 2.13 -23.94
CA TYR A 325 15.04 1.90 -25.31
C TYR A 325 13.52 1.68 -25.44
N LEU A 326 12.76 1.83 -24.36
CA LEU A 326 11.30 1.93 -24.38
C LEU A 326 10.86 3.41 -24.46
N ASP A 327 11.42 4.16 -25.43
CA ASP A 327 10.91 5.48 -25.80
C ASP A 327 9.63 5.31 -26.62
N GLU A 328 8.52 5.86 -26.11
CA GLU A 328 7.17 5.77 -26.67
C GLU A 328 7.00 6.43 -28.05
N ARG A 329 8.07 6.76 -28.76
CA ARG A 329 8.01 7.61 -29.96
C ARG A 329 7.86 6.88 -31.30
N HIS A 330 7.63 5.56 -31.35
CA HIS A 330 7.33 4.92 -32.63
C HIS A 330 6.28 3.81 -32.51
N PRO A 331 4.98 4.15 -32.71
CA PRO A 331 4.09 3.24 -33.39
C PRO A 331 4.37 3.39 -34.89
N LYS A 332 5.17 2.55 -35.47
CA LYS A 332 5.23 2.43 -36.94
C LYS A 332 4.85 1.01 -37.32
N GLU A 333 3.80 1.03 -38.04
CA GLU A 333 3.18 0.36 -39.16
C GLU A 333 2.53 -0.97 -38.89
#